data_4c2efb040e045c3bc1cb595ff13b6639
#
_entry.id   4c2efb040e045c3bc1cb595ff13b6639
#
_cell.length_a   1.000
_cell.length_b   1.000
_cell.length_c   1.000
_cell.angle_alpha   90.00
_cell.angle_beta   90.00
_cell.angle_gamma   90.00
#
_symmetry.space_group_name_H-M   'P 1'
#
loop_
_entity.id
_entity.type
_entity.pdbx_description
1 polymer ?
#
loop_
_entity_poly.entity_id
_entity_poly.type
_entity_poly.pdbx_seq_one_letter_code
_entity_poly.pdbx_strand_id
1 'polypeptide(L)'
;MTKLTDTEFKHYLQAVHDKISAVLDITKEKDINYGHQFVVELCQAKLTLNIYNGKKGLSYVFSGDSALEGKVRELLGECKQSSRSEGDFASSDVRDDDAAGVSALPRGKWAGSDESGKGDFFGPLVVSAVVVDDSTAAKLAAAGVKDCKLLTDKKILQLEDVIKSTVVDFSVLELKPKAYNLRYKQVLAQGGKLNQLLGYGHVAALSQVLERHEDCHAALIDQFTTSLVNVRELTRRFPNCVVKQQPKAEVNLAVAAASVLARARFLRTMAELAEAAGEATLPKGGGAQATACARRLADRLGKAELVNFVKLHFANYARI
;
A
#
# COMPACT_ATOMS: atom_id res chain seq x y z
N MET A 1 -10.96 -15.46 21.40
CA MET A 1 -10.31 -15.31 22.73
C MET A 1 -10.70 -13.95 23.30
N THR A 2 -11.00 -13.87 24.59
CA THR A 2 -11.31 -12.63 25.29
C THR A 2 -10.02 -11.87 25.63
N LYS A 3 -10.10 -10.57 25.88
CA LYS A 3 -9.00 -9.74 26.37
C LYS A 3 -8.47 -10.31 27.68
N LEU A 4 -7.16 -10.48 27.81
CA LEU A 4 -6.51 -10.89 29.06
C LEU A 4 -6.55 -9.75 30.07
N THR A 5 -6.59 -10.06 31.37
CA THR A 5 -6.33 -9.09 32.44
C THR A 5 -4.85 -8.64 32.38
N ASP A 6 -4.52 -7.52 33.00
CA ASP A 6 -3.15 -7.01 33.01
C ASP A 6 -2.15 -8.00 33.64
N THR A 7 -2.58 -8.75 34.64
CA THR A 7 -1.76 -9.81 35.29
C THR A 7 -1.55 -11.00 34.36
N GLU A 8 -2.61 -11.48 33.73
CA GLU A 8 -2.52 -12.58 32.75
C GLU A 8 -1.67 -12.19 31.56
N PHE A 9 -1.79 -10.95 31.07
CA PHE A 9 -0.99 -10.46 29.95
C PHE A 9 0.50 -10.39 30.32
N LYS A 10 0.85 -9.94 31.52
CA LYS A 10 2.26 -9.94 32.01
C LYS A 10 2.83 -11.36 32.11
N HIS A 11 2.10 -12.31 32.65
CA HIS A 11 2.51 -13.71 32.69
C HIS A 11 2.70 -14.28 31.28
N TYR A 12 1.81 -13.93 30.37
CA TYR A 12 1.92 -14.34 28.97
C TYR A 12 3.18 -13.77 28.32
N LEU A 13 3.48 -12.48 28.50
CA LEU A 13 4.68 -11.85 27.98
C LEU A 13 5.97 -12.50 28.52
N GLN A 14 6.00 -12.83 29.83
CA GLN A 14 7.12 -13.55 30.43
C GLN A 14 7.34 -14.92 29.78
N ALA A 15 6.25 -15.68 29.57
CA ALA A 15 6.35 -16.98 28.88
C ALA A 15 6.81 -16.86 27.43
N VAL A 16 6.44 -15.78 26.73
CA VAL A 16 6.93 -15.46 25.37
C VAL A 16 8.41 -15.10 25.41
N HIS A 17 8.83 -14.24 26.35
CA HIS A 17 10.21 -13.88 26.56
C HIS A 17 11.10 -15.12 26.79
N ASP A 18 10.69 -16.01 27.70
CA ASP A 18 11.45 -17.21 28.04
C ASP A 18 11.60 -18.17 26.84
N LYS A 19 10.54 -18.33 26.06
CA LYS A 19 10.59 -19.14 24.83
C LYS A 19 11.52 -18.58 23.76
N ILE A 20 11.46 -17.26 23.55
CA ILE A 20 12.29 -16.60 22.54
C ILE A 20 13.75 -16.58 22.98
N SER A 21 14.04 -16.17 24.23
CA SER A 21 15.40 -16.06 24.77
C SER A 21 16.15 -17.39 24.90
N ALA A 22 15.41 -18.51 24.93
CA ALA A 22 16.01 -19.84 24.90
C ALA A 22 16.70 -20.20 23.56
N VAL A 23 16.38 -19.49 22.46
CA VAL A 23 16.82 -19.84 21.10
C VAL A 23 17.38 -18.64 20.33
N LEU A 24 16.97 -17.43 20.67
CA LEU A 24 17.24 -16.18 19.95
C LEU A 24 17.60 -15.05 20.91
N ASP A 25 18.42 -14.10 20.47
CA ASP A 25 18.79 -12.94 21.27
C ASP A 25 17.69 -11.87 21.23
N ILE A 26 17.16 -11.48 22.40
CA ILE A 26 16.26 -10.35 22.54
C ILE A 26 17.11 -9.11 22.77
N THR A 27 17.29 -8.28 21.74
CA THR A 27 18.15 -7.08 21.80
C THR A 27 17.43 -5.84 22.34
N LYS A 28 16.11 -5.83 22.31
CA LYS A 28 15.28 -4.73 22.87
C LYS A 28 13.90 -5.24 23.25
N GLU A 29 13.42 -4.74 24.39
CA GLU A 29 12.08 -5.01 24.90
C GLU A 29 11.49 -3.71 25.47
N LYS A 30 10.20 -3.44 25.21
CA LYS A 30 9.51 -2.27 25.74
C LYS A 30 7.99 -2.39 25.65
N ASP A 31 7.32 -1.71 26.57
CA ASP A 31 5.87 -1.50 26.46
C ASP A 31 5.54 -0.52 25.35
N ILE A 32 4.46 -0.80 24.64
CA ILE A 32 3.88 0.05 23.61
C ILE A 32 2.38 0.28 23.90
N ASN A 33 1.76 1.24 23.22
CA ASN A 33 0.32 1.50 23.40
C ASN A 33 -0.51 0.25 23.17
N TYR A 34 -1.19 -0.22 24.22
CA TYR A 34 -2.04 -1.43 24.26
C TYR A 34 -1.32 -2.75 24.00
N GLY A 35 0.02 -2.83 24.22
CA GLY A 35 0.79 -4.04 23.95
C GLY A 35 2.24 -3.97 24.39
N HIS A 36 3.02 -4.95 23.89
CA HIS A 36 4.44 -5.09 24.20
C HIS A 36 5.23 -5.40 22.93
N GLN A 37 6.47 -4.92 22.85
CA GLN A 37 7.36 -5.10 21.70
C GLN A 37 8.63 -5.83 22.10
N PHE A 38 8.98 -6.88 21.37
CA PHE A 38 10.26 -7.55 21.38
C PHE A 38 11.02 -7.25 20.08
N VAL A 39 12.32 -7.02 20.17
CA VAL A 39 13.22 -6.98 19.02
C VAL A 39 14.21 -8.15 19.17
N VAL A 40 14.20 -9.04 18.20
CA VAL A 40 14.95 -10.30 18.21
C VAL A 40 15.98 -10.25 17.09
N GLU A 41 17.19 -10.76 17.37
CA GLU A 41 18.28 -10.82 16.39
C GLU A 41 18.88 -12.24 16.32
N LEU A 42 19.31 -12.64 15.12
CA LEU A 42 20.06 -13.86 14.86
C LEU A 42 20.95 -13.67 13.63
N CYS A 43 22.27 -13.78 13.75
CA CYS A 43 23.23 -13.73 12.64
C CYS A 43 22.99 -12.56 11.65
N GLN A 44 22.84 -11.32 12.14
CA GLN A 44 22.51 -10.10 11.38
C GLN A 44 21.05 -9.96 10.89
N ALA A 45 20.23 -11.01 10.98
CA ALA A 45 18.79 -10.89 10.78
C ALA A 45 18.12 -10.26 11.99
N LYS A 46 17.15 -9.37 11.76
CA LYS A 46 16.44 -8.65 12.81
C LYS A 46 14.93 -8.73 12.59
N LEU A 47 14.20 -9.00 13.68
CA LEU A 47 12.75 -9.10 13.69
C LEU A 47 12.18 -8.28 14.85
N THR A 48 11.15 -7.51 14.59
CA THR A 48 10.33 -6.83 15.60
C THR A 48 8.99 -7.55 15.74
N LEU A 49 8.68 -8.03 16.93
CA LEU A 49 7.41 -8.62 17.31
C LEU A 49 6.65 -7.67 18.22
N ASN A 50 5.46 -7.22 17.81
CA ASN A 50 4.53 -6.48 18.65
C ASN A 50 3.37 -7.40 19.04
N ILE A 51 3.07 -7.51 20.32
CA ILE A 51 1.97 -8.28 20.88
C ILE A 51 0.96 -7.32 21.49
N TYR A 52 -0.26 -7.31 20.98
CA TYR A 52 -1.34 -6.44 21.47
C TYR A 52 -2.40 -7.26 22.21
N ASN A 53 -2.90 -6.71 23.33
CA ASN A 53 -4.00 -7.27 24.11
C ASN A 53 -5.28 -6.46 23.88
N GLY A 54 -5.93 -6.68 22.75
CA GLY A 54 -7.11 -5.95 22.32
C GLY A 54 -8.43 -6.54 22.79
N LYS A 55 -9.55 -5.86 22.49
CA LYS A 55 -10.92 -6.32 22.85
C LYS A 55 -11.27 -7.71 22.26
N LYS A 56 -10.60 -8.12 21.17
CA LYS A 56 -10.80 -9.42 20.51
C LYS A 56 -9.76 -10.47 20.93
N GLY A 57 -8.96 -10.21 21.97
CA GLY A 57 -7.88 -11.08 22.45
C GLY A 57 -6.50 -10.63 21.96
N LEU A 58 -5.53 -11.55 22.03
CA LEU A 58 -4.16 -11.31 21.61
C LEU A 58 -4.05 -11.21 20.10
N SER A 59 -3.20 -10.28 19.63
CA SER A 59 -2.81 -10.18 18.20
C SER A 59 -1.32 -9.90 18.08
N TYR A 60 -0.71 -10.43 17.02
CA TYR A 60 0.73 -10.39 16.78
C TYR A 60 1.00 -9.65 15.46
N VAL A 61 1.96 -8.72 15.50
CA VAL A 61 2.43 -8.01 14.31
C VAL A 61 3.94 -8.18 14.23
N PHE A 62 4.41 -8.79 13.15
CA PHE A 62 5.81 -9.02 12.85
C PHE A 62 6.30 -8.00 11.82
N SER A 63 7.55 -7.55 11.96
CA SER A 63 8.21 -6.66 11.00
C SER A 63 9.70 -6.94 10.99
N GLY A 64 10.26 -7.36 9.86
CA GLY A 64 11.68 -7.68 9.69
C GLY A 64 11.91 -8.92 8.84
N ASP A 65 12.91 -9.71 9.20
CA ASP A 65 13.33 -10.91 8.46
C ASP A 65 12.26 -12.01 8.50
N SER A 66 11.90 -12.55 7.33
CA SER A 66 10.81 -13.52 7.18
C SER A 66 11.19 -14.93 7.67
N ALA A 67 12.47 -15.32 7.58
CA ALA A 67 12.93 -16.61 8.09
C ALA A 67 12.91 -16.60 9.61
N LEU A 68 13.33 -15.48 10.21
CA LEU A 68 13.28 -15.28 11.66
C LEU A 68 11.83 -15.18 12.17
N GLU A 69 10.90 -14.58 11.39
CA GLU A 69 9.47 -14.59 11.70
C GLU A 69 8.91 -16.02 11.76
N GLY A 70 9.22 -16.87 10.78
CA GLY A 70 8.81 -18.27 10.76
C GLY A 70 9.25 -19.01 12.03
N LYS A 71 10.51 -18.83 12.45
CA LYS A 71 11.08 -19.44 13.66
C LYS A 71 10.41 -18.94 14.95
N VAL A 72 10.13 -17.65 15.04
CA VAL A 72 9.43 -17.07 16.20
C VAL A 72 7.98 -17.55 16.28
N ARG A 73 7.28 -17.67 15.15
CA ARG A 73 5.92 -18.23 15.10
C ARG A 73 5.87 -19.69 15.57
N GLU A 74 6.86 -20.50 15.18
CA GLU A 74 6.99 -21.88 15.63
C GLU A 74 7.21 -21.95 17.16
N LEU A 75 8.10 -21.12 17.71
CA LEU A 75 8.36 -21.03 19.16
C LEU A 75 7.11 -20.62 19.96
N LEU A 76 6.26 -19.77 19.38
CA LEU A 76 5.00 -19.35 20.01
C LEU A 76 3.89 -20.40 19.90
N GLY A 77 4.09 -21.49 19.15
CA GLY A 77 3.08 -22.50 18.89
C GLY A 77 1.99 -22.05 17.91
N GLU A 78 2.24 -20.98 17.14
CA GLU A 78 1.37 -20.55 16.05
C GLU A 78 1.67 -21.36 14.78
N CYS A 79 1.28 -22.65 14.76
CA CYS A 79 1.14 -23.38 13.50
C CYS A 79 0.10 -22.68 12.64
N LYS A 80 0.40 -22.51 11.34
CA LYS A 80 -0.54 -22.02 10.33
C LYS A 80 -1.86 -22.80 10.43
N GLN A 81 -2.88 -22.22 11.08
CA GLN A 81 -4.24 -22.70 10.88
C GLN A 81 -4.70 -22.21 9.52
N SER A 82 -4.47 -23.04 8.50
CA SER A 82 -5.25 -23.00 7.28
C SER A 82 -6.69 -23.38 7.66
N SER A 83 -7.59 -22.42 7.61
CA SER A 83 -9.02 -22.70 7.64
C SER A 83 -9.39 -23.46 6.37
N ARG A 84 -9.38 -24.79 6.46
CA ARG A 84 -10.05 -25.67 5.49
C ARG A 84 -11.51 -25.77 5.89
N SER A 85 -12.40 -25.29 5.06
CA SER A 85 -13.74 -25.83 4.93
C SER A 85 -13.72 -26.90 3.86
N GLU A 86 -14.18 -28.09 4.24
CA GLU A 86 -14.23 -29.32 3.43
C GLU A 86 -15.11 -29.17 2.20
N GLY A 87 -14.65 -29.80 1.12
CA GLY A 87 -15.37 -29.98 -0.13
C GLY A 87 -14.47 -30.69 -1.14
N ASP A 88 -14.56 -32.03 -1.19
CA ASP A 88 -13.80 -32.95 -2.05
C ASP A 88 -13.64 -32.49 -3.51
N PHE A 89 -12.43 -32.68 -4.08
CA PHE A 89 -12.21 -33.43 -5.32
C PHE A 89 -10.73 -33.79 -5.51
N ALA A 90 -10.50 -34.96 -6.13
CA ALA A 90 -9.36 -35.82 -6.15
C ALA A 90 -8.03 -35.29 -6.77
N SER A 91 -6.96 -35.81 -6.20
CA SER A 91 -5.58 -36.08 -6.63
C SER A 91 -5.15 -35.84 -8.07
N SER A 92 -4.02 -35.11 -8.26
CA SER A 92 -2.89 -35.53 -9.08
C SER A 92 -1.62 -34.71 -8.73
N ASP A 93 -0.51 -35.42 -8.63
CA ASP A 93 0.87 -35.07 -8.35
C ASP A 93 1.36 -33.68 -8.70
N VAL A 94 1.96 -32.97 -7.72
CA VAL A 94 2.88 -31.85 -7.98
C VAL A 94 4.09 -31.96 -7.08
N ARG A 95 5.24 -31.98 -7.70
CA ARG A 95 6.60 -31.98 -7.11
C ARG A 95 6.89 -30.65 -6.42
N ASP A 96 7.63 -30.75 -5.32
CA ASP A 96 8.25 -29.65 -4.58
C ASP A 96 9.20 -28.83 -5.47
N ASP A 97 9.07 -27.50 -5.40
CA ASP A 97 10.18 -26.55 -5.54
C ASP A 97 9.82 -25.29 -4.72
N ASP A 98 10.36 -25.26 -3.49
CA ASP A 98 10.32 -24.11 -2.59
C ASP A 98 11.42 -23.13 -2.94
N ALA A 99 11.10 -22.05 -3.64
CA ALA A 99 11.85 -20.81 -3.58
C ALA A 99 10.98 -19.60 -3.99
N ALA A 100 10.93 -18.60 -3.08
CA ALA A 100 10.43 -17.25 -3.28
C ALA A 100 8.90 -17.06 -3.33
N GLY A 101 8.35 -16.54 -2.23
CA GLY A 101 6.96 -16.13 -2.00
C GLY A 101 6.43 -14.97 -2.84
N VAL A 102 6.55 -15.07 -4.16
CA VAL A 102 5.73 -14.36 -5.12
C VAL A 102 4.92 -15.45 -5.79
N SER A 103 3.64 -15.58 -5.41
CA SER A 103 2.71 -16.45 -6.16
C SER A 103 2.87 -16.12 -7.64
N ALA A 104 3.45 -17.04 -8.41
CA ALA A 104 3.67 -16.84 -9.85
C ALA A 104 2.34 -16.41 -10.47
N LEU A 105 2.31 -15.22 -11.07
CA LEU A 105 1.17 -14.80 -11.86
C LEU A 105 1.08 -15.72 -13.08
N PRO A 106 -0.12 -16.00 -13.60
CA PRO A 106 -0.27 -16.75 -14.84
C PRO A 106 0.59 -16.12 -15.95
N ARG A 107 1.18 -16.95 -16.81
CA ARG A 107 1.88 -16.45 -18.00
C ARG A 107 0.92 -15.66 -18.88
N GLY A 108 1.42 -14.62 -19.56
CA GLY A 108 0.62 -13.77 -20.42
C GLY A 108 0.53 -12.33 -19.89
N LYS A 109 -0.60 -11.65 -20.14
CA LYS A 109 -0.78 -10.27 -19.68
C LYS A 109 -1.31 -10.21 -18.26
N TRP A 110 -0.77 -9.30 -17.47
CA TRP A 110 -1.29 -8.97 -16.14
C TRP A 110 -1.27 -7.46 -15.89
N ALA A 111 -2.14 -7.00 -15.00
CA ALA A 111 -2.26 -5.61 -14.60
C ALA A 111 -1.76 -5.39 -13.16
N GLY A 112 -1.32 -4.18 -12.88
CA GLY A 112 -1.00 -3.74 -11.52
C GLY A 112 -1.49 -2.32 -11.29
N SER A 113 -1.88 -1.98 -10.05
CA SER A 113 -2.29 -0.62 -9.70
C SER A 113 -1.71 -0.16 -8.38
N ASP A 114 -1.40 1.15 -8.31
CA ASP A 114 -0.89 1.84 -7.12
C ASP A 114 -1.33 3.31 -7.12
N GLU A 115 -1.18 3.99 -5.96
CA GLU A 115 -1.58 5.39 -5.80
C GLU A 115 -0.42 6.30 -5.37
N SER A 116 -0.58 7.61 -5.59
CA SER A 116 0.29 8.66 -5.06
C SER A 116 -0.51 9.85 -4.54
N GLY A 117 0.03 10.55 -3.54
CA GLY A 117 -0.57 11.75 -2.99
C GLY A 117 -1.54 11.53 -1.81
N LYS A 118 -1.78 10.30 -1.37
CA LYS A 118 -2.64 9.98 -0.22
C LYS A 118 -2.19 10.67 1.07
N GLY A 119 -0.89 10.69 1.33
CA GLY A 119 -0.28 11.27 2.52
C GLY A 119 0.13 12.74 2.39
N ASP A 120 -0.15 13.39 1.28
CA ASP A 120 0.25 14.76 0.99
C ASP A 120 -0.90 15.73 1.19
N PHE A 121 -0.68 16.78 2.00
CA PHE A 121 -1.67 17.83 2.26
C PHE A 121 -1.94 18.65 0.99
N PHE A 122 -0.90 19.08 0.29
CA PHE A 122 -0.97 19.70 -1.03
C PHE A 122 -1.10 18.65 -2.13
N GLY A 123 -1.67 19.07 -3.27
CA GLY A 123 -1.64 18.30 -4.49
C GLY A 123 -2.74 17.26 -4.64
N PRO A 124 -2.72 16.53 -5.75
CA PRO A 124 -3.77 15.61 -6.14
C PRO A 124 -3.73 14.29 -5.36
N LEU A 125 -4.78 13.49 -5.52
CA LEU A 125 -4.71 12.03 -5.39
C LEU A 125 -4.65 11.45 -6.79
N VAL A 126 -3.66 10.61 -7.06
CA VAL A 126 -3.47 9.95 -8.36
C VAL A 126 -3.51 8.45 -8.14
N VAL A 127 -4.26 7.73 -8.96
CA VAL A 127 -4.25 6.27 -9.02
C VAL A 127 -3.92 5.86 -10.45
N SER A 128 -3.00 4.94 -10.61
CA SER A 128 -2.59 4.41 -11.91
C SER A 128 -2.79 2.91 -11.98
N ALA A 129 -3.06 2.40 -13.19
CA ALA A 129 -3.04 0.99 -13.53
C ALA A 129 -2.18 0.79 -14.78
N VAL A 130 -1.42 -0.28 -14.82
CA VAL A 130 -0.51 -0.63 -15.92
C VAL A 130 -0.71 -2.09 -16.29
N VAL A 131 -0.77 -2.38 -17.59
CA VAL A 131 -0.78 -3.75 -18.15
C VAL A 131 0.59 -4.05 -18.74
N VAL A 132 1.14 -5.18 -18.37
CA VAL A 132 2.40 -5.72 -18.89
C VAL A 132 2.22 -7.16 -19.36
N ASP A 133 3.16 -7.62 -20.15
CA ASP A 133 3.44 -9.03 -20.45
C ASP A 133 4.88 -9.38 -20.09
N ASP A 134 5.29 -10.64 -20.26
CA ASP A 134 6.65 -11.10 -19.91
C ASP A 134 7.73 -10.26 -20.62
N SER A 135 7.51 -9.87 -21.89
CA SER A 135 8.46 -9.09 -22.70
C SER A 135 8.59 -7.66 -22.17
N THR A 136 7.47 -6.99 -21.95
CA THR A 136 7.44 -5.60 -21.46
C THR A 136 7.92 -5.50 -20.02
N ALA A 137 7.60 -6.49 -19.17
CA ALA A 137 8.12 -6.57 -17.80
C ALA A 137 9.66 -6.69 -17.78
N ALA A 138 10.23 -7.54 -18.63
CA ALA A 138 11.69 -7.65 -18.73
C ALA A 138 12.36 -6.33 -19.15
N LYS A 139 11.76 -5.59 -20.10
CA LYS A 139 12.26 -4.26 -20.52
C LYS A 139 12.15 -3.23 -19.39
N LEU A 140 11.06 -3.23 -18.62
CA LEU A 140 10.90 -2.35 -17.47
C LEU A 140 11.93 -2.62 -16.37
N ALA A 141 12.21 -3.90 -16.08
CA ALA A 141 13.24 -4.29 -15.14
C ALA A 141 14.62 -3.81 -15.58
N ALA A 142 14.98 -3.99 -16.87
CA ALA A 142 16.24 -3.53 -17.44
C ALA A 142 16.37 -2.00 -17.41
N ALA A 143 15.26 -1.24 -17.54
CA ALA A 143 15.22 0.22 -17.40
C ALA A 143 15.35 0.70 -15.94
N GLY A 144 15.31 -0.23 -14.96
CA GLY A 144 15.42 0.06 -13.54
C GLY A 144 14.11 0.53 -12.90
N VAL A 145 12.96 0.12 -13.46
CA VAL A 145 11.65 0.35 -12.84
C VAL A 145 11.55 -0.48 -11.57
N LYS A 146 11.22 0.19 -10.48
CA LYS A 146 11.01 -0.37 -9.14
C LYS A 146 10.08 0.56 -8.35
N ASP A 147 9.73 0.18 -7.12
CA ASP A 147 8.93 1.03 -6.22
C ASP A 147 9.40 2.49 -6.25
N CYS A 148 8.48 3.41 -6.50
CA CYS A 148 8.76 4.85 -6.62
C CYS A 148 9.41 5.43 -5.34
N LYS A 149 9.19 4.84 -4.17
CA LYS A 149 9.80 5.24 -2.89
C LYS A 149 11.32 5.05 -2.87
N LEU A 150 11.84 4.18 -3.74
CA LEU A 150 13.27 3.89 -3.90
C LEU A 150 13.93 4.73 -5.03
N LEU A 151 13.19 5.67 -5.61
CA LEU A 151 13.62 6.49 -6.73
C LEU A 151 13.60 7.97 -6.36
N THR A 152 14.51 8.75 -6.97
CA THR A 152 14.46 10.22 -6.89
C THR A 152 13.35 10.76 -7.81
N ASP A 153 12.79 11.93 -7.48
CA ASP A 153 11.76 12.57 -8.32
C ASP A 153 12.26 12.77 -9.78
N LYS A 154 13.54 13.12 -9.96
CA LYS A 154 14.16 13.24 -11.30
C LYS A 154 14.13 11.91 -12.07
N LYS A 155 14.47 10.79 -11.40
CA LYS A 155 14.44 9.46 -12.03
C LYS A 155 13.03 9.02 -12.35
N ILE A 156 12.05 9.34 -11.49
CA ILE A 156 10.62 9.05 -11.71
C ILE A 156 10.13 9.75 -13.00
N LEU A 157 10.42 11.04 -13.17
CA LEU A 157 10.03 11.79 -14.36
C LEU A 157 10.71 11.26 -15.63
N GLN A 158 11.96 10.76 -15.55
CA GLN A 158 12.65 10.11 -16.67
C GLN A 158 12.04 8.76 -17.03
N LEU A 159 11.63 7.97 -16.01
CA LEU A 159 11.03 6.66 -16.23
C LEU A 159 9.59 6.75 -16.75
N GLU A 160 8.88 7.85 -16.54
CA GLU A 160 7.50 8.04 -17.02
C GLU A 160 7.39 7.77 -18.52
N ASP A 161 8.24 8.39 -19.33
CA ASP A 161 8.21 8.25 -20.78
C ASP A 161 8.63 6.85 -21.23
N VAL A 162 9.63 6.26 -20.56
CA VAL A 162 10.05 4.87 -20.77
C VAL A 162 8.91 3.89 -20.50
N ILE A 163 8.21 4.06 -19.38
CA ILE A 163 7.08 3.20 -19.03
C ILE A 163 5.97 3.33 -20.06
N LYS A 164 5.53 4.56 -20.38
CA LYS A 164 4.47 4.83 -21.35
C LYS A 164 4.73 4.26 -22.74
N SER A 165 6.00 4.25 -23.17
CA SER A 165 6.38 3.69 -24.47
C SER A 165 6.63 2.18 -24.47
N THR A 166 6.75 1.55 -23.28
CA THR A 166 7.15 0.14 -23.14
C THR A 166 5.96 -0.77 -22.81
N VAL A 167 5.06 -0.33 -21.92
CA VAL A 167 3.95 -1.14 -21.40
C VAL A 167 2.92 -1.45 -22.48
N VAL A 168 2.14 -2.51 -22.28
CA VAL A 168 1.05 -2.87 -23.18
C VAL A 168 -0.04 -1.78 -23.17
N ASP A 169 -0.40 -1.33 -21.95
CA ASP A 169 -1.41 -0.27 -21.75
C ASP A 169 -1.30 0.32 -20.34
N PHE A 170 -1.88 1.50 -20.14
CA PHE A 170 -1.96 2.13 -18.83
C PHE A 170 -3.17 3.05 -18.71
N SER A 171 -3.52 3.33 -17.45
CA SER A 171 -4.50 4.35 -17.06
C SER A 171 -3.92 5.19 -15.92
N VAL A 172 -4.14 6.50 -15.95
CA VAL A 172 -3.75 7.42 -14.88
C VAL A 172 -4.96 8.31 -14.55
N LEU A 173 -5.54 8.09 -13.39
CA LEU A 173 -6.67 8.86 -12.87
C LEU A 173 -6.19 9.86 -11.84
N GLU A 174 -6.59 11.12 -12.02
CA GLU A 174 -6.19 12.22 -11.15
C GLU A 174 -7.40 12.92 -10.54
N LEU A 175 -7.38 13.07 -9.23
CA LEU A 175 -8.26 13.97 -8.51
C LEU A 175 -7.44 15.18 -8.01
N LYS A 176 -7.45 16.30 -8.76
CA LYS A 176 -6.90 17.58 -8.29
C LYS A 176 -7.61 18.01 -7.01
N PRO A 177 -6.99 18.84 -6.14
CA PRO A 177 -7.50 19.11 -4.79
C PRO A 177 -9.00 19.47 -4.72
N LYS A 178 -9.50 20.34 -5.57
CA LYS A 178 -10.92 20.73 -5.62
C LYS A 178 -11.83 19.51 -5.89
N ALA A 179 -11.49 18.69 -6.90
CA ALA A 179 -12.25 17.50 -7.24
C ALA A 179 -12.14 16.44 -6.14
N TYR A 180 -10.94 16.27 -5.56
CA TYR A 180 -10.70 15.39 -4.41
C TYR A 180 -11.61 15.78 -3.23
N ASN A 181 -11.61 17.04 -2.84
CA ASN A 181 -12.41 17.54 -1.71
C ASN A 181 -13.92 17.30 -1.92
N LEU A 182 -14.41 17.53 -3.14
CA LEU A 182 -15.81 17.28 -3.51
C LEU A 182 -16.13 15.78 -3.40
N ARG A 183 -15.32 14.91 -4.00
CA ARG A 183 -15.53 13.45 -3.98
C ARG A 183 -15.41 12.88 -2.58
N TYR A 184 -14.44 13.34 -1.81
CA TYR A 184 -14.28 12.86 -0.43
C TYR A 184 -15.44 13.29 0.47
N LYS A 185 -15.97 14.52 0.29
CA LYS A 185 -17.20 14.97 0.97
C LYS A 185 -18.39 14.06 0.66
N GLN A 186 -18.55 13.62 -0.60
CA GLN A 186 -19.61 12.68 -1.00
C GLN A 186 -19.43 11.32 -0.32
N VAL A 187 -18.20 10.79 -0.26
CA VAL A 187 -17.90 9.54 0.45
C VAL A 187 -18.22 9.64 1.94
N LEU A 188 -17.85 10.75 2.59
CA LEU A 188 -18.16 10.98 4.01
C LEU A 188 -19.68 11.07 4.26
N ALA A 189 -20.43 11.72 3.38
CA ALA A 189 -21.89 11.82 3.48
C ALA A 189 -22.61 10.45 3.40
N GLN A 190 -21.95 9.45 2.80
CA GLN A 190 -22.40 8.05 2.72
C GLN A 190 -21.84 7.18 3.86
N GLY A 191 -21.24 7.79 4.91
CA GLY A 191 -20.61 7.05 6.02
C GLY A 191 -19.28 6.39 5.68
N GLY A 192 -18.74 6.68 4.50
CA GLY A 192 -17.48 6.12 4.03
C GLY A 192 -16.24 6.82 4.61
N LYS A 193 -15.06 6.32 4.23
CA LYS A 193 -13.75 6.82 4.66
C LYS A 193 -12.80 6.94 3.46
N LEU A 194 -11.60 7.50 3.67
CA LEU A 194 -10.59 7.70 2.63
C LEU A 194 -10.28 6.42 1.84
N ASN A 195 -10.19 5.26 2.50
CA ASN A 195 -9.94 3.98 1.82
C ASN A 195 -11.03 3.61 0.81
N GLN A 196 -12.26 4.09 0.99
CA GLN A 196 -13.32 3.89 -0.01
C GLN A 196 -13.09 4.75 -1.26
N LEU A 197 -12.68 6.01 -1.09
CA LEU A 197 -12.30 6.86 -2.22
C LEU A 197 -11.13 6.28 -3.01
N LEU A 198 -10.10 5.77 -2.31
CA LEU A 198 -8.98 5.05 -2.93
C LEU A 198 -9.46 3.83 -3.70
N GLY A 199 -10.32 3.02 -3.08
CA GLY A 199 -10.89 1.84 -3.72
C GLY A 199 -11.61 2.15 -5.03
N TYR A 200 -12.41 3.22 -5.06
CA TYR A 200 -13.03 3.69 -6.30
C TYR A 200 -12.00 4.07 -7.36
N GLY A 201 -10.89 4.69 -6.96
CA GLY A 201 -9.78 5.01 -7.86
C GLY A 201 -9.15 3.75 -8.48
N HIS A 202 -8.80 2.75 -7.64
CA HIS A 202 -8.21 1.50 -8.13
C HIS A 202 -9.16 0.70 -9.02
N VAL A 203 -10.44 0.58 -8.63
CA VAL A 203 -11.46 -0.08 -9.45
C VAL A 203 -11.60 0.63 -10.79
N ALA A 204 -11.68 1.95 -10.81
CA ALA A 204 -11.83 2.70 -12.04
C ALA A 204 -10.59 2.60 -12.95
N ALA A 205 -9.37 2.73 -12.40
CA ALA A 205 -8.14 2.65 -13.18
C ALA A 205 -7.93 1.24 -13.79
N LEU A 206 -8.12 0.18 -12.97
CA LEU A 206 -8.02 -1.19 -13.45
C LEU A 206 -9.12 -1.52 -14.46
N SER A 207 -10.36 -1.08 -14.22
CA SER A 207 -11.45 -1.32 -15.18
C SER A 207 -11.13 -0.75 -16.55
N GLN A 208 -10.59 0.46 -16.64
CA GLN A 208 -10.24 1.08 -17.93
C GLN A 208 -9.24 0.27 -18.73
N VAL A 209 -8.25 -0.36 -18.11
CA VAL A 209 -7.27 -1.18 -18.83
C VAL A 209 -7.80 -2.60 -19.09
N LEU A 210 -8.54 -3.20 -18.16
CA LEU A 210 -9.09 -4.55 -18.32
C LEU A 210 -10.20 -4.61 -19.37
N GLU A 211 -10.98 -3.54 -19.56
CA GLU A 211 -11.99 -3.41 -20.63
C GLU A 211 -11.35 -3.38 -22.02
N ARG A 212 -10.11 -2.90 -22.14
CA ARG A 212 -9.36 -2.88 -23.40
C ARG A 212 -8.53 -4.14 -23.64
N HIS A 213 -8.31 -4.96 -22.60
CA HIS A 213 -7.46 -6.16 -22.63
C HIS A 213 -8.16 -7.34 -21.97
N GLU A 214 -9.12 -7.95 -22.68
CA GLU A 214 -9.87 -9.12 -22.20
C GLU A 214 -8.97 -10.36 -21.98
N ASP A 215 -7.80 -10.38 -22.61
CA ASP A 215 -6.75 -11.39 -22.46
C ASP A 215 -5.83 -11.15 -21.24
N CYS A 216 -6.14 -10.15 -20.39
CA CYS A 216 -5.44 -9.92 -19.14
C CYS A 216 -5.95 -10.90 -18.07
N HIS A 217 -5.12 -11.88 -17.70
CA HIS A 217 -5.52 -12.99 -16.82
C HIS A 217 -5.39 -12.69 -15.32
N ALA A 218 -4.66 -11.66 -14.95
CA ALA A 218 -4.45 -11.30 -13.53
C ALA A 218 -4.39 -9.79 -13.32
N ALA A 219 -4.84 -9.33 -12.15
CA ALA A 219 -4.69 -7.96 -11.70
C ALA A 219 -4.26 -7.91 -10.24
N LEU A 220 -3.28 -7.07 -9.93
CA LEU A 220 -2.72 -6.92 -8.60
C LEU A 220 -2.87 -5.48 -8.11
N ILE A 221 -3.42 -5.33 -6.89
CA ILE A 221 -3.60 -4.05 -6.21
C ILE A 221 -2.59 -3.98 -5.05
N ASP A 222 -1.82 -2.87 -4.93
CA ASP A 222 -1.09 -2.62 -3.69
C ASP A 222 -2.04 -2.41 -2.53
N GLN A 223 -1.77 -3.06 -1.39
CA GLN A 223 -2.72 -3.12 -0.29
C GLN A 223 -2.75 -1.83 0.52
N PHE A 224 -3.79 -1.04 0.34
CA PHE A 224 -4.08 0.14 1.16
C PHE A 224 -5.18 -0.10 2.23
N THR A 225 -5.84 -1.25 2.20
CA THR A 225 -6.90 -1.67 3.14
C THR A 225 -6.95 -3.19 3.27
N THR A 226 -7.47 -3.69 4.38
CA THR A 226 -7.75 -5.13 4.56
C THR A 226 -9.10 -5.57 3.97
N SER A 227 -9.92 -4.63 3.52
CA SER A 227 -11.22 -4.90 2.90
C SER A 227 -11.05 -5.42 1.48
N LEU A 228 -11.73 -6.52 1.15
CA LEU A 228 -11.73 -7.13 -0.19
C LEU A 228 -12.87 -6.64 -1.09
N VAL A 229 -13.58 -5.56 -0.72
CA VAL A 229 -14.71 -5.03 -1.51
C VAL A 229 -14.29 -4.71 -2.95
N ASN A 230 -13.14 -4.07 -3.14
CA ASN A 230 -12.63 -3.69 -4.45
C ASN A 230 -12.22 -4.92 -5.29
N VAL A 231 -11.61 -5.93 -4.64
CA VAL A 231 -11.27 -7.20 -5.27
C VAL A 231 -12.54 -7.90 -5.75
N ARG A 232 -13.57 -7.99 -4.90
CA ARG A 232 -14.85 -8.63 -5.27
C ARG A 232 -15.55 -7.89 -6.41
N GLU A 233 -15.54 -6.55 -6.40
CA GLU A 233 -16.15 -5.75 -7.47
C GLU A 233 -15.45 -6.01 -8.81
N LEU A 234 -14.11 -5.99 -8.84
CA LEU A 234 -13.34 -6.29 -10.06
C LEU A 234 -13.52 -7.74 -10.52
N THR A 235 -13.49 -8.72 -9.59
CA THR A 235 -13.73 -10.14 -9.95
C THR A 235 -15.12 -10.35 -10.57
N ARG A 236 -16.13 -9.65 -10.04
CA ARG A 236 -17.49 -9.70 -10.59
C ARG A 236 -17.57 -9.11 -12.01
N ARG A 237 -16.84 -8.00 -12.27
CA ARG A 237 -16.83 -7.33 -13.58
C ARG A 237 -15.97 -8.07 -14.62
N PHE A 238 -14.88 -8.69 -14.17
CA PHE A 238 -13.87 -9.35 -15.01
C PHE A 238 -13.66 -10.80 -14.53
N PRO A 239 -14.63 -11.70 -14.77
CA PRO A 239 -14.59 -13.06 -14.20
C PRO A 239 -13.43 -13.91 -14.73
N ASN A 240 -12.86 -13.57 -15.88
CA ASN A 240 -11.68 -14.25 -16.45
C ASN A 240 -10.35 -13.71 -15.93
N CYS A 241 -10.37 -12.66 -15.09
CA CYS A 241 -9.19 -12.05 -14.48
C CYS A 241 -9.07 -12.40 -13.00
N VAL A 242 -7.96 -13.00 -12.59
CA VAL A 242 -7.68 -13.29 -11.18
C VAL A 242 -7.24 -12.01 -10.49
N VAL A 243 -8.13 -11.39 -9.72
CA VAL A 243 -7.82 -10.14 -8.98
C VAL A 243 -7.32 -10.46 -7.58
N LYS A 244 -6.17 -9.89 -7.21
CA LYS A 244 -5.58 -10.00 -5.87
C LYS A 244 -5.23 -8.63 -5.31
N GLN A 245 -5.23 -8.53 -3.98
CA GLN A 245 -4.70 -7.39 -3.22
C GLN A 245 -3.72 -7.94 -2.20
N GLN A 246 -2.49 -7.42 -2.17
CA GLN A 246 -1.46 -7.89 -1.25
C GLN A 246 -0.54 -6.76 -0.80
N PRO A 247 0.01 -6.83 0.43
CA PRO A 247 1.01 -5.87 0.88
C PRO A 247 2.30 -6.04 0.08
N LYS A 248 3.03 -4.94 -0.10
CA LYS A 248 4.30 -4.90 -0.86
C LYS A 248 4.14 -5.43 -2.29
N ALA A 249 3.01 -5.15 -2.91
CA ALA A 249 2.74 -5.56 -4.28
C ALA A 249 3.68 -4.88 -5.30
N GLU A 250 4.36 -3.82 -4.91
CA GLU A 250 5.37 -3.09 -5.71
C GLU A 250 6.61 -3.93 -6.10
N VAL A 251 6.77 -5.13 -5.57
CA VAL A 251 7.72 -6.14 -6.07
C VAL A 251 7.31 -6.60 -7.48
N ASN A 252 6.02 -6.56 -7.80
CA ASN A 252 5.49 -6.83 -9.13
C ASN A 252 5.72 -5.64 -10.06
N LEU A 253 6.28 -5.88 -11.24
CA LEU A 253 6.66 -4.80 -12.18
C LEU A 253 5.48 -3.99 -12.72
N ALA A 254 4.28 -4.57 -12.86
CA ALA A 254 3.09 -3.81 -13.25
C ALA A 254 2.70 -2.81 -12.14
N VAL A 255 2.74 -3.24 -10.86
CA VAL A 255 2.47 -2.36 -9.71
C VAL A 255 3.58 -1.32 -9.56
N ALA A 256 4.85 -1.71 -9.68
CA ALA A 256 5.98 -0.78 -9.65
C ALA A 256 5.89 0.29 -10.75
N ALA A 257 5.54 -0.10 -11.98
CA ALA A 257 5.33 0.84 -13.07
C ALA A 257 4.13 1.77 -12.79
N ALA A 258 3.04 1.24 -12.24
CA ALA A 258 1.90 2.04 -11.81
C ALA A 258 2.29 3.06 -10.72
N SER A 259 3.09 2.65 -9.71
CA SER A 259 3.58 3.57 -8.67
C SER A 259 4.38 4.74 -9.26
N VAL A 260 5.26 4.46 -10.24
CA VAL A 260 6.06 5.48 -10.93
C VAL A 260 5.15 6.42 -11.73
N LEU A 261 4.18 5.91 -12.50
CA LEU A 261 3.25 6.75 -13.27
C LEU A 261 2.38 7.62 -12.36
N ALA A 262 1.83 7.05 -11.28
CA ALA A 262 1.06 7.81 -10.30
C ALA A 262 1.91 8.92 -9.66
N ARG A 263 3.16 8.62 -9.29
CA ARG A 263 4.09 9.59 -8.70
C ARG A 263 4.51 10.66 -9.70
N ALA A 264 4.80 10.30 -10.95
CA ALA A 264 5.17 11.26 -11.99
C ALA A 264 4.02 12.27 -12.22
N ARG A 265 2.78 11.79 -12.35
CA ARG A 265 1.61 12.67 -12.49
C ARG A 265 1.43 13.57 -11.28
N PHE A 266 1.57 13.02 -10.06
CA PHE A 266 1.55 13.80 -8.82
C PHE A 266 2.58 14.94 -8.84
N LEU A 267 3.83 14.65 -9.23
CA LEU A 267 4.90 15.66 -9.28
C LEU A 267 4.63 16.75 -10.30
N ARG A 268 4.12 16.42 -11.48
CA ARG A 268 3.74 17.41 -12.51
C ARG A 268 2.64 18.33 -11.99
N THR A 269 1.60 17.77 -11.38
CA THR A 269 0.51 18.58 -10.82
C THR A 269 0.96 19.42 -9.62
N MET A 270 1.90 18.91 -8.80
CA MET A 270 2.50 19.74 -7.75
C MET A 270 3.23 20.97 -8.31
N ALA A 271 3.91 20.82 -9.45
CA ALA A 271 4.55 21.95 -10.14
C ALA A 271 3.51 22.93 -10.74
N GLU A 272 2.47 22.41 -11.42
CA GLU A 272 1.34 23.21 -11.93
C GLU A 272 0.66 24.03 -10.80
N LEU A 273 0.44 23.41 -9.65
CA LEU A 273 -0.18 24.07 -8.49
C LEU A 273 0.77 25.08 -7.82
N ALA A 274 2.08 24.81 -7.79
CA ALA A 274 3.05 25.75 -7.28
C ALA A 274 3.09 27.03 -8.12
N GLU A 275 3.13 26.88 -9.46
CA GLU A 275 3.06 28.00 -10.40
C GLU A 275 1.75 28.80 -10.19
N ALA A 276 0.59 28.12 -10.15
CA ALA A 276 -0.71 28.77 -9.91
C ALA A 276 -0.79 29.47 -8.54
N ALA A 277 -0.07 28.93 -7.54
CA ALA A 277 0.04 29.54 -6.23
C ALA A 277 1.08 30.68 -6.16
N GLY A 278 1.89 30.92 -7.19
CA GLY A 278 3.01 31.87 -7.16
C GLY A 278 4.11 31.45 -6.17
N GLU A 279 4.30 30.17 -5.98
CA GLU A 279 5.35 29.56 -5.13
C GLU A 279 6.37 28.85 -6.01
N ALA A 280 7.64 28.85 -5.61
CA ALA A 280 8.66 28.07 -6.31
C ALA A 280 8.40 26.56 -6.23
N THR A 281 7.90 26.09 -5.08
CA THR A 281 7.52 24.70 -4.84
C THR A 281 6.46 24.62 -3.75
N LEU A 282 5.63 23.58 -3.78
CA LEU A 282 4.72 23.25 -2.68
C LEU A 282 5.29 22.08 -1.84
N PRO A 283 5.23 22.16 -0.51
CA PRO A 283 5.74 21.12 0.38
C PRO A 283 4.96 19.81 0.21
N LYS A 284 5.69 18.70 0.20
CA LYS A 284 5.14 17.33 0.26
C LYS A 284 4.82 16.94 1.71
N GLY A 285 3.95 15.95 1.88
CA GLY A 285 3.50 15.48 3.18
C GLY A 285 2.56 16.45 3.90
N GLY A 286 2.34 16.19 5.20
CA GLY A 286 1.45 16.98 6.09
C GLY A 286 2.21 17.60 7.28
N GLY A 287 3.51 17.85 7.16
CA GLY A 287 4.35 18.39 8.24
C GLY A 287 4.16 19.90 8.48
N ALA A 288 4.97 20.45 9.38
CA ALA A 288 4.93 21.87 9.77
C ALA A 288 5.18 22.81 8.59
N GLN A 289 6.07 22.46 7.66
CA GLN A 289 6.36 23.24 6.45
C GLN A 289 5.11 23.38 5.57
N ALA A 290 4.32 22.31 5.42
CA ALA A 290 3.08 22.34 4.67
C ALA A 290 2.04 23.27 5.33
N THR A 291 1.91 23.24 6.66
CA THR A 291 1.04 24.17 7.41
C THR A 291 1.49 25.61 7.24
N ALA A 292 2.79 25.91 7.38
CA ALA A 292 3.32 27.26 7.22
C ALA A 292 3.12 27.81 5.81
N CYS A 293 3.35 26.98 4.78
CA CYS A 293 3.09 27.36 3.40
C CYS A 293 1.61 27.68 3.16
N ALA A 294 0.69 26.83 3.66
CA ALA A 294 -0.73 27.06 3.50
C ALA A 294 -1.24 28.30 4.24
N ARG A 295 -0.67 28.67 5.38
CA ARG A 295 -0.95 29.96 6.06
C ARG A 295 -0.60 31.14 5.16
N ARG A 296 0.64 31.18 4.62
CA ARG A 296 1.07 32.25 3.70
C ARG A 296 0.14 32.34 2.48
N LEU A 297 -0.28 31.20 1.94
CA LEU A 297 -1.22 31.19 0.84
C LEU A 297 -2.61 31.71 1.25
N ALA A 298 -3.10 31.33 2.44
CA ALA A 298 -4.36 31.82 2.98
C ALA A 298 -4.35 33.33 3.21
N ASP A 299 -3.24 33.88 3.74
CA ASP A 299 -3.05 35.30 3.97
C ASP A 299 -3.05 36.09 2.65
N ARG A 300 -2.49 35.49 1.57
CA ARG A 300 -2.35 36.14 0.25
C ARG A 300 -3.58 35.97 -0.64
N LEU A 301 -4.14 34.76 -0.70
CA LEU A 301 -5.21 34.42 -1.66
C LEU A 301 -6.60 34.33 -1.01
N GLY A 302 -6.65 34.31 0.32
CA GLY A 302 -7.85 33.99 1.10
C GLY A 302 -7.95 32.48 1.42
N LYS A 303 -8.41 32.15 2.62
CA LYS A 303 -8.56 30.75 3.09
C LYS A 303 -9.48 29.91 2.19
N ALA A 304 -10.49 30.51 1.60
CA ALA A 304 -11.44 29.84 0.70
C ALA A 304 -10.73 29.27 -0.56
N GLU A 305 -9.72 29.96 -1.07
CA GLU A 305 -8.98 29.54 -2.26
C GLU A 305 -8.10 28.31 -2.03
N LEU A 306 -7.78 27.97 -0.77
CA LEU A 306 -6.99 26.80 -0.44
C LEU A 306 -7.64 25.48 -0.93
N VAL A 307 -8.95 25.46 -1.18
CA VAL A 307 -9.66 24.30 -1.75
C VAL A 307 -9.06 23.85 -3.08
N ASN A 308 -8.41 24.75 -3.81
CA ASN A 308 -7.79 24.49 -5.11
C ASN A 308 -6.39 23.87 -4.98
N PHE A 309 -5.77 23.90 -3.79
CA PHE A 309 -4.38 23.52 -3.55
C PHE A 309 -4.22 22.37 -2.56
N VAL A 310 -5.13 22.25 -1.57
CA VAL A 310 -4.96 21.33 -0.44
C VAL A 310 -6.16 20.38 -0.25
N LYS A 311 -5.90 19.25 0.41
CA LYS A 311 -6.92 18.30 0.86
C LYS A 311 -7.47 18.75 2.23
N LEU A 312 -8.70 19.24 2.27
CA LEU A 312 -9.33 19.91 3.43
C LEU A 312 -9.49 19.02 4.67
N HIS A 313 -9.45 17.70 4.53
CA HIS A 313 -9.60 16.77 5.65
C HIS A 313 -8.32 16.60 6.50
N PHE A 314 -7.17 17.13 6.05
CA PHE A 314 -5.95 17.10 6.84
C PHE A 314 -6.06 18.03 8.05
N ALA A 315 -5.53 17.59 9.20
CA ALA A 315 -5.47 18.39 10.42
C ALA A 315 -4.75 19.75 10.24
N ASN A 316 -3.89 19.84 9.22
CA ASN A 316 -3.23 21.09 8.80
C ASN A 316 -4.24 22.21 8.51
N TYR A 317 -5.35 21.89 7.81
CA TYR A 317 -6.35 22.88 7.42
C TYR A 317 -7.08 23.53 8.63
N ALA A 318 -7.32 22.75 9.69
CA ALA A 318 -7.91 23.26 10.92
C ALA A 318 -6.98 24.20 11.72
N ARG A 319 -5.69 24.20 11.40
CA ARG A 319 -4.67 25.02 12.06
C ARG A 319 -4.36 26.32 11.30
N ILE A 320 -5.01 26.56 10.19
CA ILE A 320 -4.96 27.75 9.35
C ILE A 320 -6.23 28.57 9.64
#